data_e1824138723b447f36b447fcf0be1002
#
_entry.id   e1824138723b447f36b447fcf0be1002
#
_cell.length_a   1.000
_cell.length_b   1.000
_cell.length_c   1.000
_cell.angle_alpha   90.00
_cell.angle_beta   90.00
_cell.angle_gamma   90.00
#
_symmetry.space_group_name_H-M   'P 1'
#
loop_
_entity.id
_entity.type
_entity.pdbx_description
1 polymer ?
#
loop_
_entity_poly.entity_id
_entity_poly.type
_entity_poly.pdbx_seq_one_letter_code
_entity_poly.pdbx_strand_id
1 'polypeptide(L)'
;MAKAFLSATRFEVSINKAALLKEVTAGRNGKITGREVRSYVLPIIEEAQRSLIKDFYNHSITKEIKAGSNASNSSGSLGGYGNLFSFIGFDRGDDPTAEIEQILNQKLSVTVRAISSGRFRISITNPPSKQEMFSVSQIPWASGSSWAEGIEKGLSNLGSFLYRDNGVSQSRSGTGIQVLNNLRATSFKTQPYISKLVEKFYRTVTKF
;
A
#
# COMPACT_ATOMS: atom_id res chain seq x y z
N MET A 1 -11.77 -23.70 4.23
CA MET A 1 -10.90 -22.58 4.64
C MET A 1 -9.66 -22.58 3.75
N ALA A 2 -9.35 -21.45 3.15
CA ALA A 2 -8.11 -21.27 2.37
C ALA A 2 -6.93 -21.08 3.33
N LYS A 3 -5.82 -21.80 3.12
CA LYS A 3 -4.57 -21.55 3.84
C LYS A 3 -3.67 -20.70 2.94
N ALA A 4 -3.25 -19.54 3.43
CA ALA A 4 -2.37 -18.62 2.73
C ALA A 4 -0.98 -18.62 3.35
N PHE A 5 0.05 -18.63 2.50
CA PHE A 5 1.45 -18.50 2.90
C PHE A 5 2.08 -17.32 2.15
N LEU A 6 2.70 -16.42 2.88
CA LEU A 6 3.43 -15.27 2.35
C LEU A 6 4.93 -15.57 2.31
N SER A 7 5.52 -15.43 1.14
CA SER A 7 6.97 -15.26 0.96
C SER A 7 7.19 -13.94 0.23
N ALA A 8 8.31 -13.27 0.45
CA ALA A 8 8.56 -11.90 -0.04
C ALA A 8 8.32 -11.66 -1.54
N THR A 9 8.35 -12.72 -2.36
CA THR A 9 8.16 -12.65 -3.83
C THR A 9 6.99 -13.49 -4.34
N ARG A 10 6.26 -14.17 -3.45
CA ARG A 10 5.24 -15.12 -3.88
C ARG A 10 4.14 -15.31 -2.82
N PHE A 11 2.90 -15.22 -3.26
CA PHE A 11 1.72 -15.52 -2.46
C PHE A 11 1.03 -16.78 -2.96
N GLU A 12 0.70 -17.69 -2.08
CA GLU A 12 0.06 -18.98 -2.43
C GLU A 12 -1.26 -19.16 -1.70
N VAL A 13 -2.30 -19.52 -2.44
CA VAL A 13 -3.62 -19.87 -1.91
C VAL A 13 -3.96 -21.29 -2.35
N SER A 14 -4.38 -22.10 -1.40
CA SER A 14 -4.92 -23.44 -1.66
C SER A 14 -6.43 -23.40 -1.66
N ILE A 15 -7.06 -23.77 -2.77
CA ILE A 15 -8.53 -23.76 -2.93
C ILE A 15 -9.05 -25.20 -2.98
N ASN A 16 -10.17 -25.44 -2.28
CA ASN A 16 -10.88 -26.70 -2.33
C ASN A 16 -11.79 -26.74 -3.57
N LYS A 17 -11.73 -27.87 -4.31
CA LYS A 17 -12.56 -28.13 -5.50
C LYS A 17 -14.06 -27.94 -5.27
N ALA A 18 -14.59 -28.25 -4.08
CA ALA A 18 -16.02 -28.14 -3.79
C ALA A 18 -16.53 -26.70 -3.82
N ALA A 19 -15.70 -25.72 -3.42
CA ALA A 19 -16.05 -24.30 -3.50
C ALA A 19 -16.02 -23.78 -4.95
N LEU A 20 -15.02 -24.23 -5.73
CA LEU A 20 -14.90 -23.90 -7.15
C LEU A 20 -15.98 -24.56 -8.02
N LEU A 21 -16.37 -25.80 -7.68
CA LEU A 21 -17.40 -26.55 -8.42
C LEU A 21 -18.74 -25.83 -8.46
N LYS A 22 -19.15 -25.16 -7.39
CA LYS A 22 -20.42 -24.42 -7.37
C LYS A 22 -20.45 -23.25 -8.34
N GLU A 23 -19.29 -22.65 -8.63
CA GLU A 23 -19.19 -21.43 -9.43
C GLU A 23 -18.71 -21.69 -10.86
N VAL A 24 -17.81 -22.67 -11.07
CA VAL A 24 -17.23 -22.97 -12.40
C VAL A 24 -18.04 -24.03 -13.16
N THR A 25 -18.81 -24.88 -12.49
CA THR A 25 -19.51 -26.02 -13.13
C THR A 25 -21.02 -25.91 -13.15
N ALA A 26 -21.60 -24.73 -13.15
CA ALA A 26 -23.02 -24.61 -13.46
C ALA A 26 -23.28 -25.18 -14.87
N GLY A 27 -23.22 -26.52 -15.00
CA GLY A 27 -23.64 -27.23 -16.23
C GLY A 27 -22.67 -28.21 -16.89
N ARG A 28 -21.51 -28.58 -16.32
CA ARG A 28 -20.59 -29.56 -16.96
C ARG A 28 -20.15 -30.70 -16.04
N ASN A 29 -20.44 -31.93 -16.46
CA ASN A 29 -19.88 -33.17 -15.90
C ASN A 29 -18.42 -33.34 -16.37
N GLY A 30 -17.45 -32.64 -15.77
CA GLY A 30 -16.06 -32.69 -16.20
C GLY A 30 -15.04 -32.56 -15.09
N LYS A 31 -13.83 -33.06 -15.31
CA LYS A 31 -12.66 -32.77 -14.49
C LYS A 31 -12.28 -31.30 -14.66
N ILE A 32 -12.31 -30.51 -13.58
CA ILE A 32 -11.80 -29.15 -13.59
C ILE A 32 -10.31 -29.16 -13.86
N THR A 33 -9.88 -28.39 -14.84
CA THR A 33 -8.47 -28.21 -15.21
C THR A 33 -7.87 -26.99 -14.56
N GLY A 34 -6.54 -26.95 -14.41
CA GLY A 34 -5.85 -25.75 -13.92
C GLY A 34 -6.07 -24.51 -14.81
N ARG A 35 -6.36 -24.70 -16.11
CA ARG A 35 -6.68 -23.63 -17.04
C ARG A 35 -8.02 -22.98 -16.68
N GLU A 36 -9.05 -23.76 -16.40
CA GLU A 36 -10.38 -23.27 -16.03
C GLU A 36 -10.33 -22.53 -14.68
N VAL A 37 -9.60 -23.10 -13.69
CA VAL A 37 -9.37 -22.42 -12.41
C VAL A 37 -8.66 -21.07 -12.64
N ARG A 38 -7.64 -21.05 -13.50
CA ARG A 38 -6.92 -19.81 -13.79
C ARG A 38 -7.82 -18.77 -14.48
N SER A 39 -8.65 -19.18 -15.43
CA SER A 39 -9.59 -18.29 -16.12
C SER A 39 -10.60 -17.68 -15.16
N TYR A 40 -10.99 -18.38 -14.12
CA TYR A 40 -11.88 -17.90 -13.08
C TYR A 40 -11.17 -16.94 -12.11
N VAL A 41 -9.97 -17.29 -11.65
CA VAL A 41 -9.26 -16.57 -10.58
C VAL A 41 -8.59 -15.29 -11.09
N LEU A 42 -8.07 -15.31 -12.34
CA LEU A 42 -7.31 -14.20 -12.89
C LEU A 42 -8.08 -12.87 -12.90
N PRO A 43 -9.34 -12.81 -13.38
CA PRO A 43 -10.12 -11.57 -13.33
C PRO A 43 -10.32 -11.02 -11.93
N ILE A 44 -10.47 -11.90 -10.92
CA ILE A 44 -10.67 -11.49 -9.53
C ILE A 44 -9.40 -10.87 -8.95
N ILE A 45 -8.23 -11.45 -9.27
CA ILE A 45 -6.94 -10.91 -8.84
C ILE A 45 -6.65 -9.56 -9.52
N GLU A 46 -6.94 -9.45 -10.82
CA GLU A 46 -6.79 -8.20 -11.56
C GLU A 46 -7.73 -7.11 -11.03
N GLU A 47 -8.97 -7.45 -10.69
CA GLU A 47 -9.91 -6.51 -10.09
C GLU A 47 -9.46 -6.09 -8.68
N ALA A 48 -8.94 -7.02 -7.89
CA ALA A 48 -8.37 -6.70 -6.58
C ALA A 48 -7.18 -5.73 -6.71
N GLN A 49 -6.33 -5.90 -7.73
CA GLN A 49 -5.23 -4.98 -8.00
C GLN A 49 -5.76 -3.60 -8.44
N ARG A 50 -6.72 -3.54 -9.36
CA ARG A 50 -7.35 -2.27 -9.76
C ARG A 50 -7.99 -1.55 -8.57
N SER A 51 -8.67 -2.29 -7.70
CA SER A 51 -9.26 -1.73 -6.48
C SER A 51 -8.19 -1.19 -5.54
N LEU A 52 -7.09 -1.91 -5.35
CA LEU A 52 -5.96 -1.46 -4.53
C LEU A 52 -5.36 -0.14 -5.07
N ILE A 53 -5.10 -0.06 -6.36
CA ILE A 53 -4.59 1.15 -7.03
C ILE A 53 -5.57 2.31 -6.86
N LYS A 54 -6.86 2.07 -7.11
CA LYS A 54 -7.91 3.08 -6.93
C LYS A 54 -7.99 3.57 -5.47
N ASP A 55 -7.94 2.66 -4.51
CA ASP A 55 -7.98 3.00 -3.09
C ASP A 55 -6.74 3.80 -2.67
N PHE A 56 -5.56 3.46 -3.20
CA PHE A 56 -4.32 4.21 -2.98
C PHE A 56 -4.46 5.66 -3.45
N TYR A 57 -4.88 5.89 -4.70
CA TYR A 57 -5.06 7.26 -5.22
C TYR A 57 -6.19 8.04 -4.51
N ASN A 58 -7.21 7.34 -4.02
CA ASN A 58 -8.31 7.98 -3.30
C ASN A 58 -8.04 8.22 -1.83
N HIS A 59 -6.98 7.62 -1.28
CA HIS A 59 -6.63 7.79 0.12
C HIS A 59 -6.27 9.25 0.44
N SER A 60 -6.76 9.78 1.57
CA SER A 60 -6.53 11.17 1.96
C SER A 60 -5.04 11.51 2.08
N ILE A 61 -4.24 10.60 2.61
CA ILE A 61 -2.79 10.73 2.72
C ILE A 61 -2.14 10.85 1.33
N THR A 62 -2.48 9.96 0.38
CA THR A 62 -1.95 10.01 -0.99
C THR A 62 -2.30 11.34 -1.66
N LYS A 63 -3.56 11.75 -1.55
CA LYS A 63 -4.02 13.03 -2.12
C LYS A 63 -3.27 14.22 -1.53
N GLU A 64 -3.07 14.24 -0.23
CA GLU A 64 -2.36 15.32 0.45
C GLU A 64 -0.89 15.39 0.02
N ILE A 65 -0.19 14.23 -0.04
CA ILE A 65 1.22 14.19 -0.46
C ILE A 65 1.35 14.56 -1.94
N LYS A 66 0.49 14.04 -2.83
CA LYS A 66 0.53 14.38 -4.27
C LYS A 66 0.19 15.83 -4.57
N ALA A 67 -0.61 16.47 -3.75
CA ALA A 67 -0.90 17.90 -3.90
C ALA A 67 0.30 18.80 -3.52
N GLY A 68 1.35 18.22 -2.95
CA GLY A 68 2.62 18.91 -2.71
C GLY A 68 2.57 19.94 -1.59
N SER A 69 3.47 20.92 -1.67
CA SER A 69 3.65 21.93 -0.63
C SER A 69 2.44 22.84 -0.37
N ASN A 70 1.54 22.96 -1.34
CA ASN A 70 0.32 23.77 -1.24
C ASN A 70 -0.91 22.95 -0.81
N ALA A 71 -0.75 21.69 -0.46
CA ALA A 71 -1.84 20.84 -0.01
C ALA A 71 -2.49 21.37 1.28
N SER A 72 -3.80 21.19 1.39
CA SER A 72 -4.49 21.31 2.67
C SER A 72 -4.26 20.04 3.51
N ASN A 73 -4.39 20.13 4.85
CA ASN A 73 -4.34 19.00 5.76
C ASN A 73 -5.61 18.11 5.62
N SER A 74 -5.77 17.49 4.44
CA SER A 74 -6.94 16.67 4.12
C SER A 74 -6.96 15.32 4.83
N SER A 75 -5.81 14.82 5.25
CA SER A 75 -5.71 13.57 6.03
C SER A 75 -6.11 13.76 7.50
N GLY A 76 -6.00 14.98 8.03
CA GLY A 76 -6.20 15.26 9.44
C GLY A 76 -5.10 14.70 10.35
N SER A 77 -3.97 14.24 9.79
CA SER A 77 -2.86 13.66 10.56
C SER A 77 -2.14 14.70 11.42
N LEU A 78 -2.12 15.97 11.01
CA LEU A 78 -1.36 17.05 11.65
C LEU A 78 -2.20 17.95 12.59
N GLY A 79 -3.36 17.52 13.00
CA GLY A 79 -4.17 18.31 13.94
C GLY A 79 -4.59 19.69 13.43
N GLY A 80 -4.55 19.93 12.13
CA GLY A 80 -4.98 21.19 11.49
C GLY A 80 -3.87 22.14 11.07
N TYR A 81 -2.61 21.82 11.31
CA TYR A 81 -1.48 22.69 10.95
C TYR A 81 -0.63 22.12 9.80
N GLY A 82 -0.45 22.90 8.73
CA GLY A 82 0.38 22.53 7.59
C GLY A 82 -0.19 21.36 6.77
N ASN A 83 0.67 20.66 6.07
CA ASN A 83 0.35 19.46 5.31
C ASN A 83 1.47 18.41 5.44
N LEU A 84 1.15 17.15 5.14
CA LEU A 84 2.09 16.03 5.27
C LEU A 84 3.32 16.17 4.36
N PHE A 85 3.17 16.68 3.14
CA PHE A 85 4.28 16.89 2.21
C PHE A 85 5.37 17.78 2.82
N SER A 86 4.99 18.96 3.27
CA SER A 86 5.91 19.89 3.92
C SER A 86 6.37 19.41 5.29
N PHE A 87 5.50 18.73 6.03
CA PHE A 87 5.83 18.19 7.35
C PHE A 87 6.90 17.10 7.27
N ILE A 88 6.83 16.21 6.28
CA ILE A 88 7.86 15.17 6.05
C ILE A 88 9.15 15.79 5.50
N GLY A 89 9.07 16.96 4.87
CA GLY A 89 10.24 17.68 4.37
C GLY A 89 10.63 17.30 2.96
N PHE A 90 9.67 16.99 2.11
CA PHE A 90 9.89 16.83 0.67
C PHE A 90 10.19 18.16 -0.01
N ASP A 91 11.03 18.13 -1.03
CA ASP A 91 11.35 19.30 -1.82
C ASP A 91 10.21 19.63 -2.81
N ARG A 92 10.12 20.90 -3.16
CA ARG A 92 9.11 21.35 -4.10
C ARG A 92 9.34 20.72 -5.47
N GLY A 93 8.35 19.99 -5.96
CA GLY A 93 8.42 19.27 -7.23
C GLY A 93 8.68 17.77 -7.07
N ASP A 94 8.98 17.29 -5.87
CA ASP A 94 9.06 15.85 -5.62
C ASP A 94 7.71 15.16 -5.83
N ASP A 95 7.75 13.92 -6.30
CA ASP A 95 6.63 12.99 -6.24
C ASP A 95 6.99 11.78 -5.36
N PRO A 96 6.79 11.91 -4.03
CA PRO A 96 7.15 10.84 -3.09
C PRO A 96 6.34 9.54 -3.27
N THR A 97 5.25 9.59 -4.04
CA THR A 97 4.39 8.43 -4.27
C THR A 97 4.79 7.61 -5.50
N ALA A 98 5.64 8.15 -6.38
CA ALA A 98 5.97 7.57 -7.68
C ALA A 98 6.51 6.13 -7.58
N GLU A 99 7.41 5.85 -6.65
CA GLU A 99 7.97 4.50 -6.48
C GLU A 99 6.92 3.50 -5.94
N ILE A 100 6.04 3.94 -5.04
CA ILE A 100 4.91 3.12 -4.57
C ILE A 100 3.97 2.82 -5.74
N GLU A 101 3.67 3.82 -6.56
CA GLU A 101 2.83 3.67 -7.76
C GLU A 101 3.44 2.66 -8.74
N GLN A 102 4.76 2.68 -8.91
CA GLN A 102 5.46 1.73 -9.75
C GLN A 102 5.27 0.28 -9.25
N ILE A 103 5.38 0.05 -7.93
CA ILE A 103 5.13 -1.27 -7.33
C ILE A 103 3.67 -1.70 -7.53
N LEU A 104 2.71 -0.80 -7.28
CA LEU A 104 1.29 -1.10 -7.41
C LEU A 104 0.89 -1.45 -8.85
N ASN A 105 1.56 -0.86 -9.84
CA ASN A 105 1.30 -1.07 -11.26
C ASN A 105 2.09 -2.24 -11.85
N GLN A 106 2.93 -2.94 -11.08
CA GLN A 106 3.63 -4.13 -11.56
C GLN A 106 2.64 -5.20 -12.00
N LYS A 107 2.95 -5.84 -13.13
CA LYS A 107 2.11 -6.91 -13.66
C LYS A 107 2.18 -8.14 -12.76
N LEU A 108 1.04 -8.53 -12.22
CA LEU A 108 0.92 -9.77 -11.45
C LEU A 108 0.94 -10.98 -12.40
N SER A 109 1.70 -12.01 -12.04
CA SER A 109 1.68 -13.29 -12.74
C SER A 109 0.98 -14.33 -11.87
N VAL A 110 -0.02 -15.00 -12.45
CA VAL A 110 -0.82 -16.01 -11.75
C VAL A 110 -0.57 -17.37 -12.35
N THR A 111 -0.12 -18.32 -11.52
CA THR A 111 0.05 -19.72 -11.91
C THR A 111 -0.86 -20.61 -11.06
N VAL A 112 -1.46 -21.62 -11.71
CA VAL A 112 -2.36 -22.58 -11.05
C VAL A 112 -1.80 -23.99 -11.26
N ARG A 113 -1.61 -24.73 -10.17
CA ARG A 113 -1.16 -26.12 -10.20
C ARG A 113 -2.11 -27.00 -9.41
N ALA A 114 -2.49 -28.13 -9.96
CA ALA A 114 -3.18 -29.18 -9.22
C ALA A 114 -2.21 -29.79 -8.17
N ILE A 115 -2.66 -29.93 -6.91
CA ILE A 115 -1.90 -30.55 -5.83
C ILE A 115 -2.31 -32.02 -5.65
N SER A 116 -3.63 -32.26 -5.67
CA SER A 116 -4.24 -33.58 -5.52
C SER A 116 -5.61 -33.57 -6.16
N SER A 117 -6.29 -34.74 -6.19
CA SER A 117 -7.67 -34.80 -6.67
C SER A 117 -8.54 -33.78 -5.91
N GLY A 118 -8.89 -32.69 -6.58
CA GLY A 118 -9.79 -31.66 -6.07
C GLY A 118 -9.14 -30.49 -5.31
N ARG A 119 -7.82 -30.34 -5.32
CA ARG A 119 -7.15 -29.18 -4.74
C ARG A 119 -6.23 -28.50 -5.75
N PHE A 120 -6.30 -27.18 -5.79
CA PHE A 120 -5.43 -26.36 -6.63
C PHE A 120 -4.64 -25.39 -5.77
N ARG A 121 -3.39 -25.16 -6.17
CA ARG A 121 -2.52 -24.12 -5.64
C ARG A 121 -2.48 -22.99 -6.64
N ILE A 122 -2.88 -21.81 -6.18
CA ILE A 122 -2.74 -20.57 -6.93
C ILE A 122 -1.54 -19.83 -6.36
N SER A 123 -0.63 -19.47 -7.23
CA SER A 123 0.56 -18.71 -6.87
C SER A 123 0.52 -17.39 -7.62
N ILE A 124 0.62 -16.28 -6.88
CA ILE A 124 0.73 -14.92 -7.41
C ILE A 124 2.21 -14.53 -7.26
N THR A 125 2.85 -14.19 -8.36
CA THR A 125 4.21 -13.65 -8.38
C THR A 125 4.17 -12.13 -8.31
N ASN A 126 5.09 -11.53 -7.57
CA ASN A 126 5.17 -10.09 -7.31
C ASN A 126 3.88 -9.52 -6.70
N PRO A 127 3.29 -10.14 -5.66
CA PRO A 127 2.12 -9.59 -5.02
C PRO A 127 2.48 -8.28 -4.29
N PRO A 128 1.55 -7.33 -4.17
CA PRO A 128 1.79 -6.09 -3.44
C PRO A 128 2.27 -6.36 -2.01
N SER A 129 3.42 -5.82 -1.64
CA SER A 129 4.04 -6.03 -0.33
C SER A 129 4.18 -4.70 0.41
N LYS A 130 3.69 -4.65 1.66
CA LYS A 130 3.87 -3.47 2.49
C LYS A 130 5.34 -3.18 2.79
N GLN A 131 6.16 -4.23 2.97
CA GLN A 131 7.58 -4.09 3.22
C GLN A 131 8.29 -3.45 2.03
N GLU A 132 7.96 -3.88 0.81
CA GLU A 132 8.51 -3.31 -0.40
C GLU A 132 8.10 -1.84 -0.56
N MET A 133 6.82 -1.51 -0.35
CA MET A 133 6.35 -0.12 -0.40
C MET A 133 6.98 0.75 0.69
N PHE A 134 7.22 0.22 1.89
CA PHE A 134 7.95 0.94 2.93
C PHE A 134 9.42 1.12 2.56
N SER A 135 10.06 0.14 1.93
CA SER A 135 11.47 0.26 1.52
C SER A 135 11.72 1.33 0.46
N VAL A 136 10.76 1.58 -0.42
CA VAL A 136 10.86 2.61 -1.46
C VAL A 136 10.36 3.98 -0.99
N SER A 137 9.58 4.08 0.05
CA SER A 137 9.04 5.34 0.58
C SER A 137 9.98 5.99 1.59
N GLN A 138 11.24 6.22 1.18
CA GLN A 138 12.27 6.76 2.07
C GLN A 138 12.00 8.23 2.42
N ILE A 139 12.37 8.61 3.65
CA ILE A 139 12.41 10.00 4.07
C ILE A 139 13.65 10.65 3.44
N PRO A 140 13.53 11.81 2.74
CA PRO A 140 14.64 12.39 1.97
C PRO A 140 15.90 12.70 2.78
N TRP A 141 15.74 12.97 4.07
CA TRP A 141 16.81 13.42 4.97
C TRP A 141 17.17 12.38 6.04
N ALA A 142 16.52 11.20 6.05
CA ALA A 142 16.77 10.14 7.03
C ALA A 142 16.82 8.78 6.32
N SER A 143 18.01 8.38 5.88
CA SER A 143 18.21 7.08 5.24
C SER A 143 17.74 5.93 6.14
N GLY A 144 17.08 4.95 5.55
CA GLY A 144 16.55 3.78 6.27
C GLY A 144 15.21 4.01 6.98
N SER A 145 14.62 5.21 6.90
CA SER A 145 13.32 5.50 7.48
C SER A 145 12.28 5.73 6.40
N SER A 146 11.13 5.06 6.50
CA SER A 146 10.02 5.20 5.56
C SER A 146 9.01 6.23 6.06
N TRP A 147 8.65 7.19 5.18
CA TRP A 147 7.59 8.13 5.50
C TRP A 147 6.22 7.47 5.59
N ALA A 148 5.94 6.48 4.73
CA ALA A 148 4.67 5.77 4.73
C ALA A 148 4.50 4.91 5.99
N GLU A 149 5.55 4.22 6.43
CA GLU A 149 5.56 3.49 7.69
C GLU A 149 5.43 4.43 8.89
N GLY A 150 6.11 5.58 8.82
CA GLY A 150 6.05 6.61 9.85
C GLY A 150 4.65 7.19 10.04
N ILE A 151 3.86 7.33 8.97
CA ILE A 151 2.45 7.75 9.06
C ILE A 151 1.62 6.72 9.85
N GLU A 152 1.90 5.43 9.68
CA GLU A 152 1.16 4.38 10.35
C GLU A 152 1.58 4.18 11.82
N LYS A 153 2.87 4.28 12.11
CA LYS A 153 3.44 3.98 13.43
C LYS A 153 3.66 5.22 14.31
N GLY A 154 3.60 6.39 13.73
CA GLY A 154 4.04 7.62 14.33
C GLY A 154 5.45 7.98 13.86
N LEU A 155 5.62 9.23 13.49
CA LEU A 155 6.90 9.80 13.05
C LEU A 155 7.65 10.32 14.29
N SER A 156 8.11 9.40 15.14
CA SER A 156 9.00 9.78 16.24
C SER A 156 10.28 10.41 15.65
N ASN A 157 10.67 11.56 16.14
CA ASN A 157 11.84 12.37 15.74
C ASN A 157 11.68 13.26 14.50
N LEU A 158 10.57 13.29 13.78
CA LEU A 158 10.38 14.30 12.74
C LEU A 158 10.50 15.73 13.30
N GLY A 159 9.99 15.98 14.49
CA GLY A 159 10.06 17.28 15.14
C GLY A 159 11.48 17.82 15.43
N SER A 160 12.52 16.96 15.41
CA SER A 160 13.90 17.40 15.61
C SER A 160 14.63 17.84 14.33
N PHE A 161 14.07 17.52 13.17
CA PHE A 161 14.68 17.85 11.88
C PHE A 161 14.00 19.01 11.15
N LEU A 162 12.83 19.40 11.63
CA LEU A 162 12.04 20.49 11.08
C LEU A 162 12.34 21.78 11.85
N TYR A 163 13.61 22.18 11.83
CA TYR A 163 14.10 23.28 12.60
C TYR A 163 14.09 24.59 11.83
N ARG A 164 13.51 25.62 12.41
CA ARG A 164 13.74 26.98 12.00
C ARG A 164 14.89 27.53 12.84
N ASP A 165 16.06 27.67 12.29
CA ASP A 165 17.12 28.43 12.93
C ASP A 165 16.93 29.91 12.58
N ASN A 166 16.86 30.72 13.63
CA ASN A 166 17.02 32.17 13.71
C ASN A 166 17.00 32.98 12.40
N GLY A 167 15.87 33.05 11.74
CA GLY A 167 15.63 34.05 10.69
C GLY A 167 15.87 33.59 9.25
N VAL A 168 16.37 32.40 8.99
CA VAL A 168 16.46 31.83 7.65
C VAL A 168 15.42 30.74 7.53
N SER A 169 14.38 30.98 6.73
CA SER A 169 13.39 29.95 6.44
C SER A 169 14.00 28.91 5.50
N GLN A 170 14.58 27.87 6.05
CA GLN A 170 15.01 26.72 5.29
C GLN A 170 13.98 25.60 5.33
N SER A 171 12.76 25.91 4.93
CA SER A 171 11.82 24.89 4.58
C SER A 171 12.23 24.30 3.24
N ARG A 172 12.48 22.96 3.17
CA ARG A 172 12.81 22.27 1.92
C ARG A 172 11.75 22.44 0.85
N SER A 173 10.48 22.44 1.24
CA SER A 173 9.35 22.68 0.33
C SER A 173 9.17 24.15 -0.04
N GLY A 174 9.92 25.09 0.57
CA GLY A 174 9.78 26.54 0.38
C GLY A 174 8.51 27.14 1.00
N THR A 175 7.62 26.34 1.55
CA THR A 175 6.32 26.77 2.12
C THR A 175 6.05 26.24 3.53
N GLY A 176 6.90 25.34 4.04
CA GLY A 176 6.76 24.78 5.38
C GLY A 176 7.24 25.76 6.45
N ILE A 177 6.36 26.21 7.32
CA ILE A 177 6.71 26.90 8.55
C ILE A 177 6.74 25.84 9.65
N GLN A 178 7.93 25.58 10.16
CA GLN A 178 8.07 24.67 11.28
C GLN A 178 8.36 25.47 12.54
N VAL A 179 7.43 25.36 13.46
CA VAL A 179 7.54 26.01 14.74
C VAL A 179 8.23 25.06 15.72
N LEU A 180 9.39 25.46 16.24
CA LEU A 180 10.08 24.79 17.33
C LEU A 180 9.07 24.32 18.40
N ASN A 181 9.10 23.02 18.72
CA ASN A 181 8.44 22.41 19.86
C ASN A 181 6.90 22.38 19.90
N ASN A 182 6.17 22.81 18.89
CA ASN A 182 4.71 22.83 19.00
C ASN A 182 3.99 21.64 18.37
N LEU A 183 4.66 20.85 17.53
CA LEU A 183 4.15 19.54 17.12
C LEU A 183 4.65 18.48 18.14
N ARG A 184 4.09 18.50 19.32
CA ARG A 184 4.28 17.41 20.28
C ARG A 184 3.75 16.12 19.64
N ALA A 185 4.34 14.99 20.01
CA ALA A 185 3.89 13.65 19.60
C ALA A 185 2.37 13.41 19.76
N THR A 186 1.73 14.19 20.64
CA THR A 186 0.28 14.16 20.90
C THR A 186 -0.59 14.78 19.81
N SER A 187 -0.03 15.57 18.88
CA SER A 187 -0.79 16.19 17.79
C SER A 187 -0.73 15.43 16.47
N PHE A 188 0.24 14.50 16.33
CA PHE A 188 0.30 13.63 15.17
C PHE A 188 -0.64 12.42 15.36
N LYS A 189 -1.61 12.28 14.46
CA LYS A 189 -2.53 11.14 14.46
C LYS A 189 -2.04 10.09 13.48
N THR A 190 -1.65 8.94 13.99
CA THR A 190 -1.34 7.77 13.19
C THR A 190 -2.59 7.30 12.44
N GLN A 191 -2.42 6.89 11.19
CA GLN A 191 -3.52 6.40 10.37
C GLN A 191 -3.11 5.14 9.63
N PRO A 192 -3.97 4.10 9.61
CA PRO A 192 -3.74 2.94 8.75
C PRO A 192 -3.73 3.39 7.29
N TYR A 193 -2.65 3.11 6.60
CA TYR A 193 -2.45 3.53 5.21
C TYR A 193 -2.09 2.35 4.31
N ILE A 194 -0.82 2.15 3.99
CA ILE A 194 -0.33 1.08 3.11
C ILE A 194 -0.70 -0.30 3.65
N SER A 195 -0.53 -0.53 4.96
CA SER A 195 -0.85 -1.83 5.58
C SER A 195 -2.31 -2.22 5.39
N LYS A 196 -3.23 -1.27 5.53
CA LYS A 196 -4.68 -1.51 5.36
C LYS A 196 -5.05 -1.76 3.90
N LEU A 197 -4.42 -1.04 2.97
CA LEU A 197 -4.65 -1.21 1.54
C LEU A 197 -4.19 -2.59 1.07
N VAL A 198 -3.00 -3.01 1.48
CA VAL A 198 -2.44 -4.32 1.16
C VAL A 198 -3.24 -5.44 1.83
N GLU A 199 -3.64 -5.27 3.09
CA GLU A 199 -4.51 -6.24 3.78
C GLU A 199 -5.85 -6.44 3.04
N LYS A 200 -6.47 -5.36 2.56
CA LYS A 200 -7.71 -5.43 1.77
C LYS A 200 -7.51 -6.24 0.49
N PHE A 201 -6.40 -6.02 -0.22
CA PHE A 201 -6.04 -6.81 -1.40
C PHE A 201 -5.95 -8.30 -1.06
N TYR A 202 -5.15 -8.68 -0.05
CA TYR A 202 -5.01 -10.09 0.34
C TYR A 202 -6.33 -10.69 0.81
N ARG A 203 -7.13 -9.95 1.55
CA ARG A 203 -8.44 -10.40 2.00
C ARG A 203 -9.38 -10.69 0.81
N THR A 204 -9.27 -9.93 -0.27
CA THR A 204 -10.06 -10.14 -1.49
C THR A 204 -9.60 -11.40 -2.22
N VAL A 205 -8.28 -11.56 -2.43
CA VAL A 205 -7.72 -12.71 -3.16
C VAL A 205 -7.69 -14.01 -2.36
N THR A 206 -8.06 -14.01 -1.10
CA THR A 206 -8.18 -15.23 -0.26
C THR A 206 -9.62 -15.69 -0.04
N LYS A 207 -10.60 -14.99 -0.60
CA LYS A 207 -12.04 -15.34 -0.44
C LYS A 207 -12.55 -16.43 -1.39
N PHE A 208 -11.67 -17.18 -2.03
CA PHE A 208 -12.04 -18.27 -2.92
C PHE A 208 -12.56 -19.52 -2.19
#